data_63f51824a0d019fa9ee0b1e4277f9e19
#
_entry.id   63f51824a0d019fa9ee0b1e4277f9e19
#
_cell.length_a   1.000
_cell.length_b   1.000
_cell.length_c   1.000
_cell.angle_alpha   90.00
_cell.angle_beta   90.00
_cell.angle_gamma   90.00
#
_symmetry.space_group_name_H-M   'P 1'
#
loop_
_entity.id
_entity.type
_entity.pdbx_description
1 polymer ?
#
loop_
_entity_poly.entity_id
_entity_poly.type
_entity_poly.pdbx_seq_one_letter_code
_entity_poly.pdbx_strand_id
1 'polypeptide(L)'
;QERAAVTAAAATLRAAGNECPIVSLGSTPSVVHARSLDGVTEVRAGVYVFFDLFQAGIGSCGRDDIALAVLTTVIGNHPERGQLVVDAGALALSKDISTGALGEAGDCGYGLVADADTGVLLDDLYVHGVSQEHGIVRSRHGSIEHAGFPIGRRLLVLPNHACLTAAAYDRYHVVGEGTAIEAVWPRVNGW
;
A
#
# COMPACT_ATOMS: atom_id res chain seq x y z
N GLN A 1 -17.04 -3.19 16.27
CA GLN A 1 -17.57 -1.86 16.60
C GLN A 1 -18.36 -1.27 15.43
N GLU A 2 -17.80 -1.15 14.22
CA GLU A 2 -18.41 -0.52 13.04
C GLU A 2 -19.79 -1.14 12.71
N ARG A 3 -19.88 -2.49 12.62
CA ARG A 3 -21.16 -3.18 12.39
C ARG A 3 -22.24 -2.76 13.39
N ALA A 4 -21.91 -2.79 14.67
CA ALA A 4 -22.88 -2.44 15.73
C ALA A 4 -23.36 -0.99 15.59
N ALA A 5 -22.49 -0.06 15.18
CA ALA A 5 -22.85 1.34 14.99
C ALA A 5 -23.83 1.51 13.81
N VAL A 6 -23.51 0.93 12.63
CA VAL A 6 -24.39 1.09 11.45
C VAL A 6 -25.73 0.37 11.61
N THR A 7 -25.77 -0.79 12.26
CA THR A 7 -27.02 -1.51 12.52
C THR A 7 -27.90 -0.80 13.56
N ALA A 8 -27.29 -0.19 14.60
CA ALA A 8 -28.02 0.62 15.56
C ALA A 8 -28.57 1.90 14.91
N ALA A 9 -27.79 2.58 14.07
CA ALA A 9 -28.26 3.74 13.32
C ALA A 9 -29.45 3.38 12.41
N ALA A 10 -29.36 2.25 11.67
CA ALA A 10 -30.45 1.76 10.84
C ALA A 10 -31.72 1.46 11.66
N ALA A 11 -31.59 0.85 12.85
CA ALA A 11 -32.70 0.58 13.73
C ALA A 11 -33.37 1.88 14.20
N THR A 12 -32.58 2.90 14.55
CA THR A 12 -33.11 4.22 14.96
C THR A 12 -33.86 4.89 13.81
N LEU A 13 -33.34 4.86 12.60
CA LEU A 13 -34.00 5.44 11.42
C LEU A 13 -35.30 4.71 11.10
N ARG A 14 -35.34 3.38 11.19
CA ARG A 14 -36.56 2.59 10.98
C ARG A 14 -37.61 2.89 12.04
N ALA A 15 -37.21 3.04 13.29
CA ALA A 15 -38.12 3.43 14.36
C ALA A 15 -38.72 4.83 14.16
N ALA A 16 -38.03 5.71 13.44
CA ALA A 16 -38.51 7.04 13.05
C ALA A 16 -39.33 7.04 11.75
N GLY A 17 -39.69 5.87 11.19
CA GLY A 17 -40.52 5.73 10.00
C GLY A 17 -39.79 5.76 8.68
N ASN A 18 -38.45 5.65 8.67
CA ASN A 18 -37.66 5.56 7.45
C ASN A 18 -37.44 4.09 7.06
N GLU A 19 -37.56 3.74 5.80
CA GLU A 19 -37.41 2.35 5.34
C GLU A 19 -36.02 1.77 5.59
N CYS A 20 -34.96 2.52 5.28
CA CYS A 20 -33.56 2.14 5.45
C CYS A 20 -33.25 0.69 4.98
N PRO A 21 -33.51 0.33 3.70
CA PRO A 21 -33.37 -1.04 3.21
C PRO A 21 -31.93 -1.49 3.11
N ILE A 22 -30.99 -0.55 2.91
CA ILE A 22 -29.58 -0.83 2.78
C ILE A 22 -28.85 -0.44 4.06
N VAL A 23 -28.13 -1.39 4.63
CA VAL A 23 -27.23 -1.20 5.78
C VAL A 23 -25.83 -1.60 5.30
N SER A 24 -25.04 -0.60 4.94
CA SER A 24 -23.78 -0.77 4.26
C SER A 24 -22.59 -0.62 5.20
N LEU A 25 -21.73 -1.64 5.25
CA LEU A 25 -20.51 -1.66 6.04
C LEU A 25 -19.31 -1.47 5.11
N GLY A 26 -18.37 -0.57 5.46
CA GLY A 26 -17.20 -0.27 4.65
C GLY A 26 -15.93 -0.93 5.14
N SER A 27 -14.94 -0.91 4.28
CA SER A 27 -13.53 -1.26 4.44
C SER A 27 -13.17 -2.75 4.48
N THR A 28 -11.99 -3.06 3.91
CA THR A 28 -11.39 -4.41 3.95
C THR A 28 -11.14 -4.90 5.39
N PRO A 29 -10.54 -4.11 6.30
CA PRO A 29 -10.35 -4.55 7.69
C PRO A 29 -11.65 -4.93 8.39
N SER A 30 -12.73 -4.17 8.15
CA SER A 30 -14.03 -4.46 8.74
C SER A 30 -14.58 -5.82 8.31
N VAL A 31 -14.36 -6.21 7.06
CA VAL A 31 -14.80 -7.52 6.54
C VAL A 31 -13.89 -8.64 7.04
N VAL A 32 -12.58 -8.46 6.96
CA VAL A 32 -11.58 -9.48 7.37
C VAL A 32 -11.72 -9.81 8.86
N HIS A 33 -11.95 -8.80 9.71
CA HIS A 33 -12.03 -8.98 11.16
C HIS A 33 -13.46 -9.13 11.68
N ALA A 34 -14.48 -9.16 10.81
CA ALA A 34 -15.88 -9.32 11.22
C ALA A 34 -16.13 -10.73 11.77
N ARG A 35 -16.68 -10.80 13.00
CA ARG A 35 -17.13 -12.06 13.59
C ARG A 35 -18.56 -12.42 13.17
N SER A 36 -19.36 -11.45 12.75
CA SER A 36 -20.72 -11.58 12.26
C SER A 36 -21.05 -10.36 11.40
N LEU A 37 -21.86 -10.58 10.38
CA LEU A 37 -22.45 -9.54 9.52
C LEU A 37 -23.96 -9.40 9.73
N ASP A 38 -24.50 -9.91 10.84
CA ASP A 38 -25.94 -9.83 11.13
C ASP A 38 -26.43 -8.38 11.08
N GLY A 39 -27.51 -8.15 10.33
CA GLY A 39 -28.13 -6.85 10.14
C GLY A 39 -27.46 -5.98 9.07
N VAL A 40 -26.34 -6.43 8.47
CA VAL A 40 -25.68 -5.79 7.33
C VAL A 40 -26.25 -6.38 6.04
N THR A 41 -26.54 -5.55 5.05
CA THR A 41 -27.05 -5.96 3.73
C THR A 41 -26.02 -5.80 2.64
N GLU A 42 -24.96 -5.00 2.87
CA GLU A 42 -23.92 -4.71 1.90
C GLU A 42 -22.57 -4.52 2.58
N VAL A 43 -21.49 -5.00 1.96
CA VAL A 43 -20.12 -4.74 2.39
C VAL A 43 -19.32 -4.10 1.25
N ARG A 44 -18.47 -3.13 1.59
CA ARG A 44 -17.62 -2.42 0.62
C ARG A 44 -16.16 -2.62 0.97
N ALA A 45 -15.58 -3.73 0.51
CA ALA A 45 -14.14 -3.98 0.58
C ALA A 45 -13.48 -3.54 -0.72
N GLY A 46 -12.44 -2.73 -0.65
CA GLY A 46 -11.77 -2.19 -1.83
C GLY A 46 -10.29 -2.58 -1.89
N VAL A 47 -9.52 -2.23 -0.86
CA VAL A 47 -8.05 -2.40 -0.85
C VAL A 47 -7.60 -3.87 -0.88
N TYR A 48 -8.46 -4.83 -0.57
CA TYR A 48 -8.14 -6.27 -0.61
C TYR A 48 -7.67 -6.76 -1.98
N VAL A 49 -8.00 -6.03 -3.05
CA VAL A 49 -7.58 -6.35 -4.43
C VAL A 49 -6.05 -6.29 -4.57
N PHE A 50 -5.41 -5.39 -3.85
CA PHE A 50 -3.96 -5.18 -3.90
C PHE A 50 -3.29 -5.39 -2.56
N PHE A 51 -3.98 -5.10 -1.47
CA PHE A 51 -3.42 -4.87 -0.14
C PHE A 51 -2.30 -3.82 -0.17
N ASP A 52 -1.72 -3.52 0.99
CA ASP A 52 -0.62 -2.58 1.17
C ASP A 52 0.04 -2.78 2.53
N LEU A 53 1.07 -2.02 2.81
CA LEU A 53 1.83 -2.14 4.06
C LEU A 53 0.99 -1.76 5.29
N PHE A 54 0.04 -0.82 5.15
CA PHE A 54 -0.86 -0.49 6.26
C PHE A 54 -1.81 -1.65 6.58
N GLN A 55 -2.37 -2.30 5.56
CA GLN A 55 -3.22 -3.48 5.74
C GLN A 55 -2.46 -4.65 6.38
N ALA A 56 -1.21 -4.87 5.97
CA ALA A 56 -0.34 -5.86 6.59
C ALA A 56 -0.04 -5.50 8.06
N GLY A 57 0.24 -4.22 8.33
CA GLY A 57 0.54 -3.74 9.67
C GLY A 57 -0.62 -3.86 10.67
N ILE A 58 -1.87 -3.77 10.22
CA ILE A 58 -3.06 -3.97 11.05
C ILE A 58 -3.59 -5.42 11.04
N GLY A 59 -2.86 -6.34 10.40
CA GLY A 59 -3.19 -7.77 10.39
C GLY A 59 -4.32 -8.18 9.45
N SER A 60 -4.66 -7.35 8.46
CA SER A 60 -5.67 -7.71 7.43
C SER A 60 -5.13 -8.66 6.37
N CYS A 61 -3.81 -8.73 6.20
CA CYS A 61 -3.09 -9.60 5.27
C CYS A 61 -1.65 -9.85 5.75
N GLY A 62 -0.94 -10.77 5.12
CA GLY A 62 0.52 -10.86 5.19
C GLY A 62 1.20 -9.90 4.22
N ARG A 63 2.51 -9.70 4.36
CA ARG A 63 3.28 -8.90 3.39
C ARG A 63 3.34 -9.55 2.01
N ASP A 64 3.34 -10.87 1.96
CA ASP A 64 3.37 -11.65 0.73
C ASP A 64 2.04 -11.60 -0.04
N ASP A 65 0.96 -11.11 0.58
CA ASP A 65 -0.33 -10.91 -0.06
C ASP A 65 -0.41 -9.57 -0.81
N ILE A 66 0.60 -8.68 -0.67
CA ILE A 66 0.61 -7.37 -1.31
C ILE A 66 0.91 -7.54 -2.80
N ALA A 67 -0.07 -7.26 -3.66
CA ALA A 67 0.02 -7.45 -5.08
C ALA A 67 0.41 -6.19 -5.88
N LEU A 68 0.47 -5.01 -5.24
CA LEU A 68 0.84 -3.76 -5.88
C LEU A 68 2.25 -3.32 -5.47
N ALA A 69 3.09 -3.05 -6.47
CA ALA A 69 4.37 -2.42 -6.26
C ALA A 69 4.65 -1.36 -7.33
N VAL A 70 5.46 -0.38 -7.01
CA VAL A 70 5.94 0.64 -7.94
C VAL A 70 7.34 0.27 -8.40
N LEU A 71 7.53 0.07 -9.71
CA LEU A 71 8.84 -0.13 -10.31
C LEU A 71 9.58 1.21 -10.34
N THR A 72 10.80 1.23 -9.85
CA THR A 72 11.65 2.42 -9.78
C THR A 72 13.09 2.10 -10.13
N THR A 73 13.89 3.13 -10.36
CA THR A 73 15.29 3.02 -10.75
C THR A 73 16.18 3.82 -9.79
N VAL A 74 17.32 3.28 -9.43
CA VAL A 74 18.36 4.01 -8.71
C VAL A 74 18.96 5.07 -9.65
N ILE A 75 18.78 6.34 -9.33
CA ILE A 75 19.31 7.48 -10.08
C ILE A 75 20.41 8.23 -9.35
N GLY A 76 20.62 7.93 -8.08
CA GLY A 76 21.72 8.46 -7.27
C GLY A 76 22.15 7.46 -6.20
N ASN A 77 23.43 7.36 -5.97
CA ASN A 77 24.02 6.51 -4.93
C ASN A 77 25.03 7.35 -4.14
N HIS A 78 24.75 7.56 -2.87
CA HIS A 78 25.46 8.51 -1.98
C HIS A 78 25.97 7.81 -0.72
N PRO A 79 27.10 7.07 -0.80
CA PRO A 79 27.66 6.36 0.36
C PRO A 79 27.96 7.29 1.54
N GLU A 80 28.43 8.50 1.24
CA GLU A 80 28.77 9.51 2.25
C GLU A 80 27.56 10.01 3.07
N ARG A 81 26.36 9.75 2.57
CA ARG A 81 25.09 10.11 3.23
C ARG A 81 24.29 8.88 3.69
N GLY A 82 24.78 7.67 3.37
CA GLY A 82 24.06 6.43 3.66
C GLY A 82 22.71 6.35 2.96
N GLN A 83 22.60 6.84 1.72
CA GLN A 83 21.31 6.89 1.01
C GLN A 83 21.42 6.59 -0.48
N LEU A 84 20.33 6.08 -1.05
CA LEU A 84 20.10 6.03 -2.49
C LEU A 84 19.01 7.04 -2.85
N VAL A 85 19.02 7.49 -4.08
CA VAL A 85 17.95 8.28 -4.69
C VAL A 85 17.32 7.45 -5.79
N VAL A 86 16.00 7.37 -5.77
CA VAL A 86 15.21 6.68 -6.80
C VAL A 86 14.23 7.65 -7.47
N ASP A 87 13.80 7.33 -8.69
CA ASP A 87 12.88 8.13 -9.49
C ASP A 87 11.39 7.94 -9.11
N ALA A 88 11.12 7.32 -7.98
CA ALA A 88 9.78 7.22 -7.40
C ALA A 88 9.64 8.16 -6.22
N GLY A 89 9.08 9.33 -6.45
CA GLY A 89 8.76 10.33 -5.44
C GLY A 89 7.29 10.33 -5.02
N ALA A 90 6.83 11.46 -4.50
CA ALA A 90 5.47 11.61 -4.00
C ALA A 90 4.38 11.40 -5.07
N LEU A 91 4.68 11.72 -6.34
CA LEU A 91 3.75 11.48 -7.45
C LEU A 91 3.58 10.00 -7.76
N ALA A 92 4.61 9.19 -7.53
CA ALA A 92 4.59 7.75 -7.77
C ALA A 92 4.04 6.96 -6.56
N LEU A 93 4.42 7.36 -5.32
CA LEU A 93 4.16 6.61 -4.09
C LEU A 93 3.03 7.18 -3.23
N SER A 94 2.58 8.39 -3.53
CA SER A 94 1.78 9.25 -2.63
C SER A 94 2.59 9.84 -1.47
N LYS A 95 1.92 10.62 -0.62
CA LYS A 95 2.49 11.16 0.63
C LYS A 95 1.92 10.49 1.88
N ASP A 96 1.24 9.36 1.74
CA ASP A 96 0.69 8.64 2.87
C ASP A 96 1.79 7.90 3.64
N ILE A 97 1.82 8.13 4.94
CA ILE A 97 2.70 7.49 5.92
C ILE A 97 1.90 6.90 7.08
N SER A 98 0.69 6.42 6.80
CA SER A 98 -0.25 5.90 7.82
C SER A 98 0.33 4.77 8.66
N THR A 99 1.31 4.00 8.15
CA THR A 99 2.03 2.99 8.95
C THR A 99 2.81 3.60 10.12
N GLY A 100 3.14 4.89 10.09
CA GLY A 100 3.76 5.58 11.23
C GLY A 100 2.89 5.56 12.51
N ALA A 101 1.55 5.46 12.36
CA ALA A 101 0.63 5.28 13.47
C ALA A 101 0.76 3.92 14.19
N LEU A 102 1.45 2.95 13.57
CA LEU A 102 1.70 1.61 14.13
C LEU A 102 2.93 1.57 15.05
N GLY A 103 3.57 2.71 15.29
CA GLY A 103 4.80 2.84 16.07
C GLY A 103 6.05 2.49 15.26
N GLU A 104 7.24 2.68 15.88
CA GLU A 104 8.54 2.58 15.20
C GLU A 104 8.76 1.25 14.47
N ALA A 105 8.36 0.13 15.09
CA ALA A 105 8.49 -1.20 14.49
C ALA A 105 7.56 -1.43 13.28
N GLY A 106 6.45 -0.72 13.21
CA GLY A 106 5.46 -0.83 12.13
C GLY A 106 5.60 0.23 11.05
N ASP A 107 6.31 1.32 11.32
CA ASP A 107 6.48 2.43 10.37
C ASP A 107 7.28 1.97 9.14
N CYS A 108 6.70 2.08 7.97
CA CYS A 108 7.32 1.73 6.69
C CYS A 108 7.72 2.97 5.87
N GLY A 109 7.71 4.15 6.48
CA GLY A 109 7.93 5.40 5.74
C GLY A 109 6.97 5.53 4.56
N TYR A 110 7.51 5.80 3.37
CA TYR A 110 6.71 5.87 2.13
C TYR A 110 6.64 4.54 1.38
N GLY A 111 7.25 3.48 1.87
CA GLY A 111 7.20 2.13 1.33
C GLY A 111 8.46 1.32 1.60
N LEU A 112 8.34 0.00 1.54
CA LEU A 112 9.46 -0.94 1.65
C LEU A 112 10.03 -1.25 0.28
N VAL A 113 11.35 -1.43 0.24
CA VAL A 113 12.08 -1.69 -1.02
C VAL A 113 12.25 -3.19 -1.22
N ALA A 114 12.04 -3.65 -2.45
CA ALA A 114 12.29 -5.00 -2.89
C ALA A 114 13.19 -5.02 -4.14
N ASP A 115 13.82 -6.14 -4.37
CA ASP A 115 14.57 -6.39 -5.61
C ASP A 115 13.59 -6.59 -6.78
N ALA A 116 13.84 -5.91 -7.90
CA ALA A 116 12.89 -5.94 -9.02
C ALA A 116 12.89 -7.24 -9.82
N ASP A 117 13.94 -8.02 -9.74
CA ASP A 117 14.06 -9.26 -10.51
C ASP A 117 13.48 -10.47 -9.74
N THR A 118 13.50 -10.41 -8.40
CA THR A 118 13.06 -11.51 -7.54
C THR A 118 11.79 -11.21 -6.75
N GLY A 119 11.41 -9.94 -6.61
CA GLY A 119 10.32 -9.51 -5.73
C GLY A 119 10.64 -9.59 -4.23
N VAL A 120 11.82 -10.08 -3.86
CA VAL A 120 12.21 -10.27 -2.46
C VAL A 120 12.47 -8.94 -1.78
N LEU A 121 11.86 -8.74 -0.61
CA LEU A 121 12.11 -7.55 0.21
C LEU A 121 13.59 -7.46 0.58
N LEU A 122 14.13 -6.26 0.45
CA LEU A 122 15.44 -5.90 0.98
C LEU A 122 15.22 -5.39 2.40
N ASP A 123 15.18 -6.31 3.34
CA ASP A 123 14.57 -6.22 4.68
C ASP A 123 14.84 -4.95 5.49
N ASP A 124 15.92 -4.27 5.20
CA ASP A 124 16.30 -3.08 5.95
C ASP A 124 16.08 -1.78 5.18
N LEU A 125 15.73 -1.87 3.88
CA LEU A 125 15.60 -0.71 3.02
C LEU A 125 14.16 -0.21 2.93
N TYR A 126 14.00 1.09 3.10
CA TYR A 126 12.70 1.75 2.98
C TYR A 126 12.84 3.15 2.37
N VAL A 127 11.78 3.65 1.79
CA VAL A 127 11.72 5.02 1.31
C VAL A 127 11.48 5.93 2.51
N HIS A 128 12.57 6.54 3.00
CA HIS A 128 12.57 7.40 4.18
C HIS A 128 11.93 8.76 3.93
N GLY A 129 12.08 9.28 2.72
CA GLY A 129 11.58 10.61 2.37
C GLY A 129 11.28 10.73 0.88
N VAL A 130 10.39 11.64 0.52
CA VAL A 130 10.03 11.91 -0.86
C VAL A 130 10.01 13.42 -1.14
N SER A 131 10.54 13.81 -2.30
CA SER A 131 10.18 15.03 -2.99
C SER A 131 9.17 14.71 -4.10
N GLN A 132 8.89 15.63 -5.00
CA GLN A 132 7.87 15.42 -6.02
C GLN A 132 8.17 14.18 -6.87
N GLU A 133 9.37 14.10 -7.45
CA GLU A 133 9.78 13.06 -8.40
C GLU A 133 10.75 12.03 -7.81
N HIS A 134 11.32 12.28 -6.63
CA HIS A 134 12.42 11.50 -6.09
C HIS A 134 12.09 10.90 -4.73
N GLY A 135 12.45 9.63 -4.53
CA GLY A 135 12.46 8.96 -3.24
C GLY A 135 13.89 8.85 -2.69
N ILE A 136 14.01 9.01 -1.38
CA ILE A 136 15.24 8.81 -0.63
C ILE A 136 15.15 7.48 0.08
N VAL A 137 15.96 6.52 -0.31
CA VAL A 137 16.04 5.19 0.33
C VAL A 137 17.14 5.19 1.38
N ARG A 138 16.84 4.65 2.55
CA ARG A 138 17.79 4.43 3.66
C ARG A 138 17.62 3.04 4.25
N SER A 139 18.65 2.61 4.99
CA SER A 139 18.56 1.46 5.88
C SER A 139 17.98 1.90 7.23
N ARG A 140 17.21 1.01 7.89
CA ARG A 140 16.64 1.25 9.23
C ARG A 140 17.65 1.02 10.35
N HIS A 141 18.43 -0.05 10.23
CA HIS A 141 19.22 -0.58 11.34
C HIS A 141 20.72 -0.69 11.04
N GLY A 142 21.12 -0.39 9.81
CA GLY A 142 22.50 -0.59 9.39
C GLY A 142 22.98 0.43 8.37
N SER A 143 23.79 -0.03 7.47
CA SER A 143 24.29 0.71 6.32
C SER A 143 23.85 0.00 5.04
N ILE A 144 23.69 0.79 3.99
CA ILE A 144 23.45 0.25 2.64
C ILE A 144 24.76 -0.32 2.11
N GLU A 145 24.73 -1.55 1.56
CA GLU A 145 25.84 -2.08 0.76
C GLU A 145 25.83 -1.42 -0.64
N HIS A 146 26.37 -0.21 -0.70
CA HIS A 146 26.27 0.69 -1.85
C HIS A 146 26.78 0.09 -3.17
N ALA A 147 27.77 -0.82 -3.12
CA ALA A 147 28.29 -1.51 -4.30
C ALA A 147 27.23 -2.34 -5.03
N GLY A 148 26.25 -2.82 -4.28
CA GLY A 148 25.10 -3.57 -4.81
C GLY A 148 24.06 -2.71 -5.53
N PHE A 149 24.14 -1.37 -5.47
CA PHE A 149 23.12 -0.47 -6.03
C PHE A 149 23.68 0.52 -7.06
N PRO A 150 24.19 0.04 -8.20
CA PRO A 150 24.64 0.94 -9.25
C PRO A 150 23.47 1.78 -9.79
N ILE A 151 23.79 2.96 -10.33
CA ILE A 151 22.82 3.78 -11.07
C ILE A 151 22.26 2.94 -12.22
N GLY A 152 20.94 2.96 -12.38
CA GLY A 152 20.21 2.13 -13.34
C GLY A 152 19.69 0.81 -12.78
N ARG A 153 20.06 0.39 -11.54
CA ARG A 153 19.46 -0.77 -10.90
C ARG A 153 17.98 -0.53 -10.66
N ARG A 154 17.15 -1.49 -11.07
CA ARG A 154 15.71 -1.46 -10.84
C ARG A 154 15.37 -2.03 -9.48
N LEU A 155 14.41 -1.41 -8.83
CA LEU A 155 13.86 -1.80 -7.55
C LEU A 155 12.32 -1.76 -7.62
N LEU A 156 11.67 -2.45 -6.71
CA LEU A 156 10.24 -2.31 -6.44
C LEU A 156 10.05 -1.58 -5.11
N VAL A 157 9.00 -0.80 -5.02
CA VAL A 157 8.55 -0.21 -3.76
C VAL A 157 7.14 -0.70 -3.47
N LEU A 158 6.97 -1.43 -2.37
CA LEU A 158 5.67 -1.80 -1.84
C LEU A 158 5.09 -0.55 -1.16
N PRO A 159 3.90 -0.07 -1.56
CA PRO A 159 3.40 1.21 -1.09
C PRO A 159 2.85 1.12 0.33
N ASN A 160 2.93 2.26 1.03
CA ASN A 160 2.26 2.44 2.31
C ASN A 160 0.74 2.31 2.18
N HIS A 161 0.15 2.94 1.12
CA HIS A 161 -1.28 2.98 0.87
C HIS A 161 -1.60 2.75 -0.62
N ALA A 162 -2.06 1.56 -0.95
CA ALA A 162 -2.32 1.15 -2.34
C ALA A 162 -3.32 2.04 -3.06
N CYS A 163 -4.38 2.50 -2.38
CA CYS A 163 -5.43 3.31 -3.02
C CYS A 163 -4.88 4.63 -3.58
N LEU A 164 -4.05 5.33 -2.81
CA LEU A 164 -3.47 6.60 -3.22
C LEU A 164 -2.38 6.40 -4.28
N THR A 165 -1.56 5.36 -4.14
CA THR A 165 -0.54 5.01 -5.13
C THR A 165 -1.20 4.65 -6.46
N ALA A 166 -2.17 3.75 -6.45
CA ALA A 166 -2.89 3.33 -7.64
C ALA A 166 -3.60 4.49 -8.36
N ALA A 167 -4.05 5.49 -7.61
CA ALA A 167 -4.75 6.66 -8.19
C ALA A 167 -3.86 7.50 -9.13
N ALA A 168 -2.53 7.41 -9.01
CA ALA A 168 -1.58 8.14 -9.84
C ALA A 168 -1.36 7.52 -11.23
N TYR A 169 -1.84 6.30 -11.47
CA TYR A 169 -1.56 5.55 -12.70
C TYR A 169 -2.84 5.30 -13.51
N ASP A 170 -2.70 5.18 -14.81
CA ASP A 170 -3.79 4.87 -15.75
C ASP A 170 -3.91 3.37 -16.09
N ARG A 171 -2.91 2.57 -15.71
CA ARG A 171 -2.84 1.13 -15.99
C ARG A 171 -1.95 0.40 -14.99
N TYR A 172 -2.11 -0.91 -14.96
CA TYR A 172 -1.24 -1.82 -14.23
C TYR A 172 -0.56 -2.78 -15.21
N HIS A 173 0.72 -3.02 -15.02
CA HIS A 173 1.46 -4.08 -15.69
C HIS A 173 1.39 -5.31 -14.81
N VAL A 174 0.70 -6.35 -15.29
CA VAL A 174 0.55 -7.60 -14.54
C VAL A 174 1.75 -8.48 -14.86
N VAL A 175 2.45 -8.90 -13.83
CA VAL A 175 3.56 -9.84 -13.89
C VAL A 175 3.19 -11.10 -13.14
N GLY A 176 3.56 -12.27 -13.67
CA GLY A 176 3.41 -13.55 -13.02
C GLY A 176 4.70 -13.98 -12.32
N GLU A 177 5.08 -15.23 -12.50
CA GLU A 177 6.38 -15.69 -12.04
C GLU A 177 7.50 -15.05 -12.87
N GLY A 178 8.34 -14.21 -12.23
CA GLY A 178 9.44 -13.48 -12.86
C GLY A 178 9.10 -12.03 -13.23
N THR A 179 9.72 -11.50 -14.29
CA THR A 179 9.65 -10.07 -14.65
C THR A 179 8.91 -9.80 -15.96
N ALA A 180 8.38 -10.85 -16.61
CA ALA A 180 7.65 -10.71 -17.87
C ALA A 180 6.25 -10.13 -17.64
N ILE A 181 5.90 -9.13 -18.46
CA ILE A 181 4.54 -8.59 -18.45
C ILE A 181 3.62 -9.58 -19.19
N GLU A 182 2.67 -10.14 -18.45
CA GLU A 182 1.68 -11.08 -18.96
C GLU A 182 0.41 -10.38 -19.45
N ALA A 183 0.05 -9.26 -18.84
CA ALA A 183 -1.11 -8.46 -19.20
C ALA A 183 -0.94 -6.99 -18.82
N VAL A 184 -1.74 -6.14 -19.45
CA VAL A 184 -1.89 -4.73 -19.06
C VAL A 184 -3.36 -4.49 -18.75
N TRP A 185 -3.67 -4.10 -17.52
CA TRP A 185 -5.01 -3.77 -17.11
C TRP A 185 -5.21 -2.26 -17.11
N PRO A 186 -6.12 -1.73 -17.94
CA PRO A 186 -6.44 -0.31 -17.86
C PRO A 186 -7.17 -0.01 -16.56
N ARG A 187 -6.85 1.11 -15.95
CA ARG A 187 -7.61 1.62 -14.81
C ARG A 187 -8.75 2.51 -15.31
N VAL A 188 -9.92 2.32 -14.75
CA VAL A 188 -11.03 3.26 -14.97
C VAL A 188 -10.84 4.44 -14.00
N ASN A 189 -10.51 5.59 -14.57
CA ASN A 189 -10.40 6.85 -13.85
C ASN A 189 -11.65 7.68 -14.13
N GLY A 190 -12.18 8.30 -13.10
CA GLY A 190 -13.33 9.18 -13.25
C GLY A 190 -13.95 9.43 -11.88
N TRP A 191 -13.92 10.66 -11.49
CA TRP A 191 -14.59 11.17 -10.31
C TRP A 191 -15.77 12.03 -10.79
#